data_3b4b9ea1334bbd1323522835f8fd084c
#
_entry.id   3b4b9ea1334bbd1323522835f8fd084c
#
_cell.length_a   1.000
_cell.length_b   1.000
_cell.length_c   1.000
_cell.angle_alpha   90.00
_cell.angle_beta   90.00
_cell.angle_gamma   90.00
#
_symmetry.space_group_name_H-M   'P 1'
#
loop_
_entity.id
_entity.type
_entity.pdbx_description
1 polymer ?
#
loop_
_entity_poly.entity_id
_entity_poly.type
_entity_poly.pdbx_seq_one_letter_code
_entity_poly.pdbx_strand_id
1 'polypeptide(L)'
;ISSLVFLNQVGLKPVILHGAGPMLSKALEDQKIDFSFIDGQRVTSVEVRDVAYSVFTKTNKKLVDSLEAQGANAKSVTSDVFECVMDNAELGYVGSIQSVNYQLINEILESDSIPVIASIGFQNNEILNINADIATVELVKAINPYKAIFLSDTGGIFNQRGQLIPNINLALEYDELMQQEWLHSGMKLKLEQIKSLLDFLPKTASVSITEPINLPKELFTDSGSGTLIKHGYSVLQHQLPEKDIQEQFTNIIEKSFGGKLIDDFFENPNDLDIFMTTCK
;
A
#
# COMPACT_ATOMS: atom_id res chain seq x y z
N ILE A 1 17.47 4.10 -5.89
CA ILE A 1 17.44 5.15 -6.92
C ILE A 1 17.60 4.54 -8.31
N SER A 2 18.67 3.80 -8.60
CA SER A 2 18.93 3.25 -9.95
C SER A 2 17.76 2.46 -10.53
N SER A 3 17.05 1.69 -9.69
CA SER A 3 15.85 0.95 -10.10
C SER A 3 14.72 1.88 -10.57
N LEU A 4 14.50 2.99 -9.87
CA LEU A 4 13.47 3.97 -10.22
C LEU A 4 13.81 4.70 -11.53
N VAL A 5 15.08 5.06 -11.70
CA VAL A 5 15.58 5.64 -12.95
C VAL A 5 15.41 4.67 -14.12
N PHE A 6 15.76 3.39 -13.93
CA PHE A 6 15.56 2.36 -14.93
C PHE A 6 14.07 2.20 -15.30
N LEU A 7 13.17 2.17 -14.31
CA LEU A 7 11.72 2.08 -14.56
C LEU A 7 11.21 3.25 -15.43
N ASN A 8 11.67 4.46 -15.14
CA ASN A 8 11.31 5.63 -15.92
C ASN A 8 11.87 5.53 -17.36
N GLN A 9 13.13 5.10 -17.53
CA GLN A 9 13.75 4.92 -18.84
C GLN A 9 13.08 3.87 -19.74
N VAL A 10 12.47 2.84 -19.16
CA VAL A 10 11.70 1.84 -19.91
C VAL A 10 10.24 2.23 -20.13
N GLY A 11 9.87 3.48 -19.83
CA GLY A 11 8.55 4.05 -20.11
C GLY A 11 7.50 3.88 -19.01
N LEU A 12 7.88 3.35 -17.82
CA LEU A 12 7.01 3.37 -16.67
C LEU A 12 7.02 4.75 -16.01
N LYS A 13 5.92 5.14 -15.40
CA LYS A 13 5.74 6.44 -14.74
C LYS A 13 5.68 6.27 -13.22
N PRO A 14 6.82 6.15 -12.52
CA PRO A 14 6.82 6.01 -11.08
C PRO A 14 6.37 7.31 -10.40
N VAL A 15 5.52 7.18 -9.39
CA VAL A 15 5.17 8.24 -8.43
C VAL A 15 5.79 7.84 -7.10
N ILE A 16 6.59 8.70 -6.50
CA ILE A 16 7.29 8.42 -5.26
C ILE A 16 6.63 9.21 -4.15
N LEU A 17 6.11 8.52 -3.14
CA LEU A 17 5.74 9.11 -1.87
C LEU A 17 6.71 8.63 -0.80
N HIS A 18 7.23 9.54 0.01
CA HIS A 18 8.16 9.19 1.07
C HIS A 18 7.74 9.75 2.42
N GLY A 19 7.99 8.97 3.46
CA GLY A 19 8.06 9.43 4.83
C GLY A 19 9.50 9.78 5.24
N ALA A 20 9.69 10.13 6.49
CA ALA A 20 11.00 10.39 7.09
C ALA A 20 11.06 10.00 8.57
N GLY A 21 10.25 9.03 9.00
CA GLY A 21 10.06 8.65 10.41
C GLY A 21 11.35 8.44 11.20
N PRO A 22 12.25 7.54 10.78
CA PRO A 22 13.53 7.30 11.47
C PRO A 22 14.43 8.54 11.54
N MET A 23 14.52 9.30 10.43
CA MET A 23 15.30 10.54 10.36
C MET A 23 14.72 11.63 11.25
N LEU A 24 13.38 11.70 11.32
CA LEU A 24 12.68 12.64 12.20
C LEU A 24 12.90 12.26 13.67
N SER A 25 12.79 10.99 14.06
CA SER A 25 13.06 10.55 15.42
C SER A 25 14.47 10.95 15.84
N LYS A 26 15.47 10.65 15.00
CA LYS A 26 16.86 11.04 15.27
C LYS A 26 17.04 12.56 15.39
N ALA A 27 16.41 13.35 14.51
CA ALA A 27 16.51 14.80 14.57
C ALA A 27 15.88 15.42 15.83
N LEU A 28 14.80 14.81 16.33
CA LEU A 28 14.16 15.22 17.59
C LEU A 28 15.03 14.85 18.81
N GLU A 29 15.59 13.64 18.84
CA GLU A 29 16.53 13.18 19.85
C GLU A 29 17.78 14.09 19.93
N ASP A 30 18.39 14.40 18.78
CA ASP A 30 19.55 15.28 18.67
C ASP A 30 19.26 16.70 19.22
N GLN A 31 17.99 17.17 19.09
CA GLN A 31 17.53 18.46 19.61
C GLN A 31 16.92 18.37 21.01
N LYS A 32 16.88 17.15 21.60
CA LYS A 32 16.27 16.89 22.93
C LYS A 32 14.79 17.29 23.01
N ILE A 33 14.06 17.07 21.93
CA ILE A 33 12.60 17.28 21.85
C ILE A 33 11.93 15.92 22.10
N ASP A 34 11.10 15.87 23.14
CA ASP A 34 10.34 14.68 23.47
C ASP A 34 9.22 14.45 22.45
N PHE A 35 8.97 13.20 22.12
CA PHE A 35 7.89 12.78 21.23
C PHE A 35 7.30 11.43 21.65
N SER A 36 6.05 11.21 21.26
CA SER A 36 5.34 9.96 21.52
C SER A 36 4.54 9.53 20.29
N PHE A 37 3.96 8.33 20.38
CA PHE A 37 3.09 7.79 19.34
C PHE A 37 1.77 7.34 19.95
N ILE A 38 0.67 7.58 19.22
CA ILE A 38 -0.66 7.05 19.48
C ILE A 38 -1.08 6.29 18.23
N ASP A 39 -1.40 5.00 18.36
CA ASP A 39 -1.83 4.12 17.26
C ASP A 39 -0.92 4.18 16.01
N GLY A 40 0.39 4.24 16.24
CA GLY A 40 1.40 4.28 15.16
C GLY A 40 1.56 5.64 14.49
N GLN A 41 0.83 6.67 14.92
CA GLN A 41 0.98 8.05 14.46
C GLN A 41 1.75 8.87 15.50
N ARG A 42 2.65 9.74 15.03
CA ARG A 42 3.45 10.58 15.91
C ARG A 42 2.62 11.76 16.45
N VAL A 43 2.54 11.89 17.76
CA VAL A 43 2.02 13.12 18.38
C VAL A 43 2.93 14.28 17.97
N THR A 44 2.33 15.32 17.40
CA THR A 44 3.06 16.39 16.72
C THR A 44 2.74 17.74 17.35
N SER A 45 3.61 18.19 18.27
CA SER A 45 3.58 19.56 18.80
C SER A 45 4.06 20.55 17.74
N VAL A 46 4.00 21.85 18.03
CA VAL A 46 4.55 22.90 17.15
C VAL A 46 6.03 22.65 16.86
N GLU A 47 6.83 22.33 17.90
CA GLU A 47 8.27 22.08 17.74
C GLU A 47 8.52 20.83 16.91
N VAL A 48 7.77 19.73 17.15
CA VAL A 48 7.87 18.50 16.37
C VAL A 48 7.49 18.74 14.92
N ARG A 49 6.43 19.53 14.66
CA ARG A 49 5.99 19.92 13.32
C ARG A 49 7.10 20.65 12.53
N ASP A 50 7.74 21.64 13.16
CA ASP A 50 8.74 22.47 12.49
C ASP A 50 10.01 21.65 12.17
N VAL A 51 10.42 20.76 13.07
CA VAL A 51 11.49 19.80 12.80
C VAL A 51 11.08 18.82 11.69
N ALA A 52 9.85 18.30 11.74
CA ALA A 52 9.32 17.39 10.72
C ALA A 52 9.37 18.02 9.32
N TYR A 53 8.86 19.23 9.18
CA TYR A 53 8.89 19.94 7.89
C TYR A 53 10.32 20.09 7.33
N SER A 54 11.28 20.48 8.18
CA SER A 54 12.69 20.57 7.79
C SER A 54 13.26 19.22 7.35
N VAL A 55 12.96 18.14 8.09
CA VAL A 55 13.46 16.80 7.78
C VAL A 55 12.84 16.27 6.49
N PHE A 56 11.52 16.39 6.33
CA PHE A 56 10.84 15.96 5.11
C PHE A 56 11.34 16.69 3.87
N THR A 57 11.46 18.03 3.93
CA THR A 57 11.95 18.85 2.83
C THR A 57 13.39 18.50 2.44
N LYS A 58 14.27 18.29 3.43
CA LYS A 58 15.66 17.86 3.17
C LYS A 58 15.72 16.46 2.56
N THR A 59 14.89 15.55 3.01
CA THR A 59 14.79 14.18 2.48
C THR A 59 14.30 14.19 1.04
N ASN A 60 13.25 14.96 0.77
CA ASN A 60 12.69 15.14 -0.55
C ASN A 60 13.74 15.66 -1.53
N LYS A 61 14.43 16.73 -1.15
CA LYS A 61 15.51 17.29 -1.97
C LYS A 61 16.61 16.26 -2.26
N LYS A 62 17.05 15.48 -1.26
CA LYS A 62 18.06 14.43 -1.47
C LYS A 62 17.60 13.36 -2.46
N LEU A 63 16.33 12.97 -2.42
CA LEU A 63 15.76 11.99 -3.36
C LEU A 63 15.76 12.56 -4.78
N VAL A 64 15.29 13.79 -4.95
CA VAL A 64 15.29 14.49 -6.25
C VAL A 64 16.72 14.61 -6.79
N ASP A 65 17.65 15.20 -6.02
CA ASP A 65 19.05 15.36 -6.42
C ASP A 65 19.69 14.01 -6.83
N SER A 66 19.33 12.91 -6.13
CA SER A 66 19.86 11.57 -6.43
C SER A 66 19.26 10.95 -7.69
N LEU A 67 18.02 11.24 -8.03
CA LEU A 67 17.37 10.82 -9.27
C LEU A 67 17.94 11.59 -10.46
N GLU A 68 18.08 12.91 -10.33
CA GLU A 68 18.65 13.78 -11.35
C GLU A 68 20.12 13.47 -11.64
N ALA A 69 20.92 13.17 -10.60
CA ALA A 69 22.31 12.76 -10.75
C ALA A 69 22.48 11.44 -11.56
N GLN A 70 21.42 10.63 -11.69
CA GLN A 70 21.40 9.41 -12.50
C GLN A 70 20.64 9.60 -13.83
N GLY A 71 20.30 10.83 -14.18
CA GLY A 71 19.73 11.18 -15.48
C GLY A 71 18.22 11.08 -15.61
N ALA A 72 17.48 10.95 -14.50
CA ALA A 72 16.02 11.07 -14.52
C ALA A 72 15.59 12.52 -14.28
N ASN A 73 14.50 12.94 -14.89
CA ASN A 73 13.83 14.17 -14.50
C ASN A 73 12.99 13.92 -13.26
N ALA A 74 13.19 14.71 -12.19
CA ALA A 74 12.43 14.55 -10.96
C ALA A 74 11.90 15.91 -10.48
N LYS A 75 10.71 15.90 -9.88
CA LYS A 75 10.06 17.09 -9.32
C LYS A 75 9.84 16.94 -7.83
N SER A 76 10.40 17.87 -7.06
CA SER A 76 10.11 17.97 -5.63
C SER A 76 8.68 18.46 -5.41
N VAL A 77 7.92 17.71 -4.60
CA VAL A 77 6.54 18.07 -4.23
C VAL A 77 6.42 17.99 -2.71
N THR A 78 6.52 19.13 -2.05
CA THR A 78 6.47 19.29 -0.59
C THR A 78 5.27 20.14 -0.15
N SER A 79 4.39 20.52 -1.07
CA SER A 79 3.16 21.28 -0.83
C SER A 79 2.09 20.93 -1.87
N ASP A 80 0.89 21.41 -1.64
CA ASP A 80 -0.23 21.48 -2.60
C ASP A 80 -0.79 20.13 -3.10
N VAL A 81 -0.34 18.99 -2.52
CA VAL A 81 -0.89 17.66 -2.84
C VAL A 81 -1.99 17.26 -1.88
N PHE A 82 -1.77 17.39 -0.57
CA PHE A 82 -2.69 16.91 0.44
C PHE A 82 -3.35 18.09 1.16
N GLU A 83 -4.64 18.30 0.89
CA GLU A 83 -5.49 19.16 1.71
C GLU A 83 -5.98 18.37 2.92
N CYS A 84 -5.78 18.91 4.10
CA CYS A 84 -6.01 18.19 5.34
C CYS A 84 -6.85 18.99 6.33
N VAL A 85 -7.34 18.30 7.37
CA VAL A 85 -7.89 18.89 8.59
C VAL A 85 -7.21 18.31 9.82
N MET A 86 -7.08 19.11 10.86
CA MET A 86 -6.74 18.63 12.20
C MET A 86 -8.03 18.19 12.89
N ASP A 87 -8.27 16.90 12.96
CA ASP A 87 -9.49 16.33 13.55
C ASP A 87 -9.26 15.59 14.87
N ASN A 88 -7.99 15.35 15.23
CA ASN A 88 -7.62 14.71 16.50
C ASN A 88 -6.72 15.61 17.33
N ALA A 89 -7.30 16.21 18.38
CA ALA A 89 -6.59 17.12 19.29
C ALA A 89 -5.45 16.43 20.07
N GLU A 90 -5.53 15.11 20.31
CA GLU A 90 -4.49 14.36 21.02
C GLU A 90 -3.23 14.18 20.17
N LEU A 91 -3.38 14.16 18.86
CA LEU A 91 -2.26 14.07 17.91
C LEU A 91 -1.61 15.42 17.61
N GLY A 92 -2.28 16.54 17.87
CA GLY A 92 -1.80 17.89 17.58
C GLY A 92 -1.77 18.18 16.08
N TYR A 93 -0.63 18.65 15.55
CA TYR A 93 -0.46 19.03 14.15
C TYR A 93 -0.31 17.81 13.21
N VAL A 94 -1.24 16.88 13.30
CA VAL A 94 -1.39 15.73 12.41
C VAL A 94 -2.58 15.97 11.50
N GLY A 95 -2.41 15.70 10.21
CA GLY A 95 -3.44 15.93 9.19
C GLY A 95 -4.20 14.68 8.82
N SER A 96 -5.54 14.77 8.81
CA SER A 96 -6.44 13.84 8.13
C SER A 96 -6.72 14.36 6.72
N ILE A 97 -6.34 13.58 5.70
CA ILE A 97 -6.44 13.99 4.30
C ILE A 97 -7.91 14.06 3.88
N GLN A 98 -8.32 15.20 3.33
CA GLN A 98 -9.67 15.45 2.79
C GLN A 98 -9.69 15.35 1.27
N SER A 99 -8.63 15.82 0.62
CA SER A 99 -8.50 15.75 -0.83
C SER A 99 -7.03 15.61 -1.26
N VAL A 100 -6.85 15.04 -2.46
CA VAL A 100 -5.55 14.90 -3.11
C VAL A 100 -5.59 15.66 -4.44
N ASN A 101 -4.64 16.55 -4.64
CA ASN A 101 -4.51 17.29 -5.90
C ASN A 101 -3.88 16.41 -6.99
N TYR A 102 -4.74 15.60 -7.62
CA TYR A 102 -4.35 14.73 -8.73
C TYR A 102 -3.83 15.51 -9.94
N GLN A 103 -4.39 16.70 -10.20
CA GLN A 103 -4.02 17.48 -11.38
C GLN A 103 -2.53 17.86 -11.35
N LEU A 104 -2.03 18.34 -10.21
CA LEU A 104 -0.60 18.65 -10.04
C LEU A 104 0.29 17.44 -10.33
N ILE A 105 -0.10 16.25 -9.84
CA ILE A 105 0.67 15.02 -10.08
C ILE A 105 0.65 14.65 -11.55
N ASN A 106 -0.51 14.74 -12.20
CA ASN A 106 -0.66 14.42 -13.61
C ASN A 106 0.16 15.36 -14.50
N GLU A 107 0.17 16.66 -14.24
CA GLU A 107 0.99 17.65 -14.96
C GLU A 107 2.49 17.33 -14.88
N ILE A 108 2.96 16.85 -13.71
CA ILE A 108 4.35 16.42 -13.54
C ILE A 108 4.64 15.17 -14.38
N LEU A 109 3.72 14.18 -14.35
CA LEU A 109 3.86 12.95 -15.14
C LEU A 109 3.79 13.20 -16.65
N GLU A 110 3.00 14.17 -17.10
CA GLU A 110 2.90 14.57 -18.51
C GLU A 110 4.17 15.30 -18.97
N SER A 111 4.89 15.97 -18.08
CA SER A 111 6.20 16.57 -18.37
C SER A 111 7.36 15.56 -18.35
N ASP A 112 7.07 14.26 -18.36
CA ASP A 112 8.06 13.17 -18.27
C ASP A 112 8.99 13.28 -17.07
N SER A 113 8.42 13.72 -15.93
CA SER A 113 9.15 13.89 -14.68
C SER A 113 8.58 12.94 -13.62
N ILE A 114 9.44 12.51 -12.71
CA ILE A 114 9.06 11.68 -11.55
C ILE A 114 8.62 12.60 -10.41
N PRO A 115 7.35 12.60 -10.00
CA PRO A 115 6.95 13.35 -8.81
C PRO A 115 7.47 12.66 -7.55
N VAL A 116 8.19 13.42 -6.72
CA VAL A 116 8.69 12.99 -5.41
C VAL A 116 7.92 13.75 -4.34
N ILE A 117 6.99 13.07 -3.70
CA ILE A 117 5.98 13.65 -2.81
C ILE A 117 6.37 13.38 -1.36
N ALA A 118 6.42 14.42 -0.54
CA ALA A 118 6.58 14.28 0.90
C ALA A 118 5.22 14.06 1.58
N SER A 119 5.17 13.27 2.67
CA SER A 119 3.96 13.08 3.48
C SER A 119 3.69 14.29 4.39
N ILE A 120 3.41 15.43 3.77
CA ILE A 120 3.09 16.71 4.40
C ILE A 120 1.76 17.18 3.86
N GLY A 121 0.86 17.59 4.76
CA GLY A 121 -0.42 18.20 4.43
C GLY A 121 -0.51 19.64 4.85
N PHE A 122 -1.58 20.29 4.42
CA PHE A 122 -1.86 21.70 4.71
C PHE A 122 -3.32 21.89 5.08
N GLN A 123 -3.54 22.76 6.06
CA GLN A 123 -4.85 23.33 6.40
C GLN A 123 -4.68 24.84 6.56
N ASN A 124 -5.32 25.66 5.73
CA ASN A 124 -5.25 27.13 5.82
C ASN A 124 -3.81 27.67 5.96
N ASN A 125 -2.87 27.14 5.20
CA ASN A 125 -1.42 27.40 5.25
C ASN A 125 -0.68 26.85 6.49
N GLU A 126 -1.37 26.18 7.42
CA GLU A 126 -0.72 25.44 8.49
C GLU A 126 -0.19 24.12 7.98
N ILE A 127 1.05 23.80 8.32
CA ILE A 127 1.72 22.55 7.95
C ILE A 127 1.25 21.45 8.90
N LEU A 128 0.89 20.30 8.33
CA LEU A 128 0.46 19.12 9.08
C LEU A 128 1.34 17.93 8.73
N ASN A 129 1.75 17.20 9.75
CA ASN A 129 2.43 15.92 9.61
C ASN A 129 1.40 14.85 9.20
N ILE A 130 1.70 14.06 8.18
CA ILE A 130 0.87 12.94 7.75
C ILE A 130 1.65 11.64 7.88
N ASN A 131 1.01 10.60 8.38
CA ASN A 131 1.57 9.26 8.30
C ASN A 131 1.72 8.84 6.83
N ALA A 132 2.91 8.40 6.42
CA ALA A 132 3.20 8.09 5.02
C ALA A 132 2.37 6.90 4.48
N ASP A 133 2.02 5.93 5.31
CA ASP A 133 1.18 4.80 4.89
C ASP A 133 -0.26 5.27 4.61
N ILE A 134 -0.81 6.16 5.46
CA ILE A 134 -2.11 6.80 5.24
C ILE A 134 -2.08 7.67 3.98
N ALA A 135 -1.05 8.50 3.81
CA ALA A 135 -0.88 9.32 2.62
C ALA A 135 -0.78 8.47 1.34
N THR A 136 -0.13 7.30 1.41
CA THR A 136 -0.04 6.37 0.29
C THR A 136 -1.41 5.86 -0.13
N VAL A 137 -2.27 5.49 0.83
CA VAL A 137 -3.63 5.01 0.53
C VAL A 137 -4.43 6.07 -0.21
N GLU A 138 -4.46 7.29 0.30
CA GLU A 138 -5.24 8.37 -0.32
C GLU A 138 -4.66 8.79 -1.68
N LEU A 139 -3.32 8.79 -1.81
CA LEU A 139 -2.66 9.03 -3.09
C LEU A 139 -3.02 7.95 -4.12
N VAL A 140 -2.95 6.67 -3.75
CA VAL A 140 -3.28 5.55 -4.65
C VAL A 140 -4.74 5.57 -5.06
N LYS A 141 -5.67 5.90 -4.15
CA LYS A 141 -7.09 6.09 -4.49
C LYS A 141 -7.29 7.21 -5.53
N ALA A 142 -6.53 8.30 -5.41
CA ALA A 142 -6.63 9.44 -6.32
C ALA A 142 -6.05 9.16 -7.71
N ILE A 143 -4.87 8.50 -7.79
CA ILE A 143 -4.18 8.27 -9.06
C ILE A 143 -4.51 6.93 -9.73
N ASN A 144 -5.12 5.99 -8.99
CA ASN A 144 -5.48 4.65 -9.45
C ASN A 144 -4.35 3.95 -10.25
N PRO A 145 -3.18 3.70 -9.63
CA PRO A 145 -2.02 3.20 -10.34
C PRO A 145 -2.17 1.71 -10.68
N TYR A 146 -1.40 1.24 -11.65
CA TYR A 146 -1.34 -0.18 -12.00
C TYR A 146 -0.84 -1.07 -10.83
N LYS A 147 0.11 -0.58 -10.04
CA LYS A 147 0.65 -1.30 -8.87
C LYS A 147 1.07 -0.32 -7.78
N ALA A 148 0.81 -0.68 -6.53
CA ALA A 148 1.31 0.00 -5.34
C ALA A 148 2.37 -0.87 -4.65
N ILE A 149 3.52 -0.27 -4.30
CA ILE A 149 4.63 -0.98 -3.67
C ILE A 149 5.09 -0.17 -2.46
N PHE A 150 5.08 -0.81 -1.29
CA PHE A 150 5.65 -0.26 -0.06
C PHE A 150 7.11 -0.71 0.06
N LEU A 151 8.02 0.24 0.03
CA LEU A 151 9.43 -0.01 0.27
C LEU A 151 9.71 0.05 1.78
N SER A 152 10.29 -1.01 2.30
CA SER A 152 10.60 -1.17 3.73
C SER A 152 12.00 -1.77 3.90
N ASP A 153 12.72 -1.33 4.93
CA ASP A 153 14.03 -1.90 5.27
C ASP A 153 13.95 -3.37 5.70
N THR A 154 12.77 -3.81 6.16
CA THR A 154 12.53 -5.21 6.50
C THR A 154 12.25 -6.10 5.30
N GLY A 155 11.89 -5.52 4.15
CA GLY A 155 11.64 -6.23 2.91
C GLY A 155 10.35 -7.05 2.85
N GLY A 156 9.51 -7.04 3.89
CA GLY A 156 8.27 -7.80 3.95
C GLY A 156 7.75 -8.00 5.36
N ILE A 157 6.78 -8.88 5.51
CA ILE A 157 6.20 -9.28 6.78
C ILE A 157 6.82 -10.63 7.19
N PHE A 158 7.30 -10.71 8.43
CA PHE A 158 7.94 -11.91 8.97
C PHE A 158 7.08 -12.50 10.08
N ASN A 159 6.99 -13.82 10.12
CA ASN A 159 6.31 -14.54 11.20
C ASN A 159 7.13 -14.54 12.49
N GLN A 160 6.58 -15.12 13.56
CA GLN A 160 7.23 -15.22 14.88
C GLN A 160 8.60 -15.94 14.84
N ARG A 161 8.85 -16.79 13.82
CA ARG A 161 10.12 -17.51 13.64
C ARG A 161 11.13 -16.73 12.80
N GLY A 162 10.84 -15.48 12.44
CA GLY A 162 11.69 -14.66 11.56
C GLY A 162 11.71 -15.13 10.10
N GLN A 163 10.71 -15.88 9.65
CA GLN A 163 10.59 -16.32 8.27
C GLN A 163 9.68 -15.35 7.52
N LEU A 164 10.07 -14.97 6.30
CA LEU A 164 9.27 -14.12 5.43
C LEU A 164 7.95 -14.82 5.09
N ILE A 165 6.85 -14.09 5.18
CA ILE A 165 5.54 -14.49 4.66
C ILE A 165 5.45 -13.99 3.21
N PRO A 166 5.60 -14.86 2.21
CA PRO A 166 5.72 -14.40 0.82
C PRO A 166 4.39 -13.90 0.23
N ASN A 167 3.27 -14.47 0.70
CA ASN A 167 1.94 -14.11 0.22
C ASN A 167 0.97 -14.00 1.39
N ILE A 168 0.06 -13.03 1.34
CA ILE A 168 -1.04 -12.86 2.28
C ILE A 168 -2.34 -12.73 1.50
N ASN A 169 -3.29 -13.61 1.84
CA ASN A 169 -4.68 -13.55 1.39
C ASN A 169 -5.52 -12.89 2.48
N LEU A 170 -5.88 -11.62 2.31
CA LEU A 170 -6.61 -10.86 3.33
C LEU A 170 -7.97 -11.45 3.67
N ALA A 171 -8.65 -12.09 2.70
CA ALA A 171 -9.96 -12.69 2.96
C ALA A 171 -9.90 -13.87 3.96
N LEU A 172 -8.74 -14.51 4.11
CA LEU A 172 -8.54 -15.67 4.96
C LEU A 172 -7.70 -15.38 6.19
N GLU A 173 -6.69 -14.50 6.06
CA GLU A 173 -5.60 -14.40 7.03
C GLU A 173 -5.59 -13.08 7.81
N TYR A 174 -6.38 -12.07 7.39
CA TYR A 174 -6.32 -10.72 7.99
C TYR A 174 -6.62 -10.73 9.49
N ASP A 175 -7.75 -11.33 9.89
CA ASP A 175 -8.20 -11.31 11.28
C ASP A 175 -7.23 -12.07 12.20
N GLU A 176 -6.68 -13.19 11.72
CA GLU A 176 -5.68 -13.96 12.45
C GLU A 176 -4.38 -13.17 12.60
N LEU A 177 -3.88 -12.56 11.51
CA LEU A 177 -2.67 -11.74 11.53
C LEU A 177 -2.79 -10.56 12.50
N MET A 178 -3.93 -9.88 12.52
CA MET A 178 -4.16 -8.72 13.40
C MET A 178 -4.18 -9.08 14.89
N GLN A 179 -4.45 -10.35 15.23
CA GLN A 179 -4.40 -10.84 16.61
C GLN A 179 -3.00 -11.25 17.07
N GLN A 180 -2.02 -11.36 16.14
CA GLN A 180 -0.69 -11.80 16.47
C GLN A 180 0.07 -10.77 17.32
N GLU A 181 0.66 -11.21 18.43
CA GLU A 181 1.45 -10.35 19.32
C GLU A 181 2.80 -9.94 18.70
N TRP A 182 3.36 -10.78 17.82
CA TRP A 182 4.62 -10.49 17.12
C TRP A 182 4.46 -9.43 16.02
N LEU A 183 3.24 -9.15 15.59
CA LEU A 183 2.96 -8.09 14.63
C LEU A 183 2.82 -6.76 15.39
N HIS A 184 3.91 -5.98 15.42
CA HIS A 184 3.94 -4.70 16.14
C HIS A 184 3.06 -3.62 15.49
N SER A 185 2.71 -2.60 16.27
CA SER A 185 1.71 -1.58 15.93
C SER A 185 1.96 -0.87 14.59
N GLY A 186 3.19 -0.56 14.23
CA GLY A 186 3.52 0.04 12.94
C GLY A 186 3.23 -0.86 11.75
N MET A 187 3.42 -2.19 11.89
CA MET A 187 3.09 -3.14 10.83
C MET A 187 1.59 -3.44 10.80
N LYS A 188 0.90 -3.44 11.95
CA LYS A 188 -0.55 -3.54 12.01
C LYS A 188 -1.20 -2.37 11.28
N LEU A 189 -0.80 -1.13 11.59
CA LEU A 189 -1.29 0.06 10.89
C LEU A 189 -1.06 -0.04 9.37
N LYS A 190 0.13 -0.47 8.94
CA LYS A 190 0.44 -0.66 7.52
C LYS A 190 -0.50 -1.70 6.88
N LEU A 191 -0.77 -2.82 7.56
CA LEU A 191 -1.66 -3.86 7.05
C LEU A 191 -3.12 -3.38 6.96
N GLU A 192 -3.58 -2.57 7.92
CA GLU A 192 -4.89 -1.90 7.90
C GLU A 192 -5.00 -0.96 6.70
N GLN A 193 -3.98 -0.15 6.45
CA GLN A 193 -3.94 0.75 5.31
C GLN A 193 -3.94 -0.02 3.98
N ILE A 194 -3.16 -1.10 3.87
CA ILE A 194 -3.15 -1.95 2.67
C ILE A 194 -4.52 -2.63 2.46
N LYS A 195 -5.17 -3.10 3.53
CA LYS A 195 -6.51 -3.66 3.44
C LYS A 195 -7.52 -2.62 2.93
N SER A 196 -7.56 -1.44 3.54
CA SER A 196 -8.41 -0.33 3.09
C SER A 196 -8.20 0.01 1.62
N LEU A 197 -6.95 -0.02 1.17
CA LEU A 197 -6.59 0.20 -0.21
C LEU A 197 -7.11 -0.90 -1.14
N LEU A 198 -6.90 -2.16 -0.79
CA LEU A 198 -7.34 -3.31 -1.60
C LEU A 198 -8.88 -3.45 -1.60
N ASP A 199 -9.57 -3.02 -0.55
CA ASP A 199 -11.04 -2.96 -0.53
C ASP A 199 -11.59 -1.93 -1.53
N PHE A 200 -10.83 -0.86 -1.80
CA PHE A 200 -11.18 0.17 -2.79
C PHE A 200 -10.81 -0.23 -4.23
N LEU A 201 -9.65 -0.86 -4.43
CA LEU A 201 -9.14 -1.23 -5.74
C LEU A 201 -9.88 -2.44 -6.34
N PRO A 202 -9.76 -2.67 -7.68
CA PRO A 202 -10.28 -3.89 -8.30
C PRO A 202 -9.75 -5.15 -7.60
N LYS A 203 -10.56 -6.19 -7.52
CA LYS A 203 -10.19 -7.45 -6.84
C LYS A 203 -8.94 -8.15 -7.39
N THR A 204 -8.54 -7.80 -8.62
CA THR A 204 -7.29 -8.25 -9.25
C THR A 204 -6.07 -7.47 -8.78
N ALA A 205 -6.25 -6.35 -8.08
CA ALA A 205 -5.15 -5.54 -7.60
C ALA A 205 -4.36 -6.26 -6.50
N SER A 206 -3.11 -5.89 -6.38
CA SER A 206 -2.22 -6.37 -5.33
C SER A 206 -1.31 -5.25 -4.85
N VAL A 207 -0.88 -5.38 -3.60
CA VAL A 207 0.11 -4.50 -2.97
C VAL A 207 1.30 -5.35 -2.57
N SER A 208 2.51 -4.85 -2.77
CA SER A 208 3.72 -5.53 -2.35
C SER A 208 4.46 -4.72 -1.29
N ILE A 209 5.08 -5.43 -0.34
CA ILE A 209 6.07 -4.87 0.59
C ILE A 209 7.40 -5.51 0.26
N THR A 210 8.42 -4.71 -0.08
CA THR A 210 9.75 -5.22 -0.47
C THR A 210 10.87 -4.26 -0.07
N GLU A 211 12.11 -4.73 -0.11
CA GLU A 211 13.28 -3.87 0.04
C GLU A 211 13.54 -3.02 -1.21
N PRO A 212 14.08 -1.80 -1.06
CA PRO A 212 14.40 -0.95 -2.19
C PRO A 212 15.32 -1.59 -3.25
N ILE A 213 16.27 -2.42 -2.82
CA ILE A 213 17.21 -3.11 -3.71
C ILE A 213 16.51 -4.15 -4.60
N ASN A 214 15.41 -4.71 -4.10
CA ASN A 214 14.67 -5.78 -4.75
C ASN A 214 13.54 -5.27 -5.66
N LEU A 215 13.34 -3.96 -5.79
CA LEU A 215 12.26 -3.37 -6.58
C LEU A 215 12.19 -3.91 -8.03
N PRO A 216 13.28 -4.08 -8.79
CA PRO A 216 13.19 -4.68 -10.13
C PRO A 216 12.71 -6.13 -10.09
N LYS A 217 13.20 -6.93 -9.14
CA LYS A 217 12.77 -8.31 -8.98
C LYS A 217 11.28 -8.40 -8.66
N GLU A 218 10.78 -7.52 -7.78
CA GLU A 218 9.36 -7.43 -7.42
C GLU A 218 8.47 -7.10 -8.62
N LEU A 219 8.94 -6.26 -9.54
CA LEU A 219 8.16 -5.82 -10.70
C LEU A 219 8.19 -6.78 -11.88
N PHE A 220 9.32 -7.48 -12.09
CA PHE A 220 9.57 -8.24 -13.31
C PHE A 220 9.63 -9.75 -13.12
N THR A 221 9.31 -10.26 -11.93
CA THR A 221 9.23 -11.72 -11.69
C THR A 221 7.89 -12.10 -11.05
N ASP A 222 7.38 -13.26 -11.39
CA ASP A 222 6.11 -13.77 -10.86
C ASP A 222 6.15 -14.03 -9.34
N SER A 223 7.29 -14.47 -8.83
CA SER A 223 7.46 -14.78 -7.40
C SER A 223 7.71 -13.55 -6.55
N GLY A 224 8.05 -12.41 -7.17
CA GLY A 224 8.41 -11.20 -6.44
C GLY A 224 9.64 -11.37 -5.53
N SER A 225 9.75 -10.56 -4.50
CA SER A 225 10.89 -10.58 -3.56
C SER A 225 10.57 -10.10 -2.16
N GLY A 226 9.32 -10.04 -1.81
CA GLY A 226 8.86 -9.54 -0.52
C GLY A 226 7.58 -10.23 -0.09
N THR A 227 6.67 -9.49 0.52
CA THR A 227 5.32 -9.95 0.83
C THR A 227 4.33 -9.40 -0.19
N LEU A 228 3.71 -10.27 -0.97
CA LEU A 228 2.62 -9.93 -1.87
C LEU A 228 1.29 -10.05 -1.13
N ILE A 229 0.51 -8.97 -1.09
CA ILE A 229 -0.77 -8.92 -0.40
C ILE A 229 -1.87 -8.75 -1.44
N LYS A 230 -2.87 -9.61 -1.40
CA LYS A 230 -4.05 -9.59 -2.27
C LYS A 230 -5.31 -9.59 -1.42
N HIS A 231 -6.39 -9.03 -1.98
CA HIS A 231 -7.70 -9.18 -1.37
C HIS A 231 -8.02 -10.66 -1.17
N GLY A 232 -7.71 -11.47 -2.20
CA GLY A 232 -7.87 -12.91 -2.18
C GLY A 232 -9.32 -13.37 -2.36
N TYR A 233 -9.49 -14.66 -2.31
CA TYR A 233 -10.79 -15.33 -2.39
C TYR A 233 -10.87 -16.33 -1.25
N SER A 234 -12.05 -16.45 -0.63
CA SER A 234 -12.33 -17.59 0.23
C SER A 234 -12.75 -18.77 -0.65
N VAL A 235 -12.14 -19.94 -0.43
CA VAL A 235 -12.55 -21.18 -1.06
C VAL A 235 -13.47 -21.89 -0.10
N LEU A 236 -14.72 -22.11 -0.49
CA LEU A 236 -15.67 -22.89 0.27
C LEU A 236 -15.78 -24.28 -0.36
N GLN A 237 -15.65 -25.32 0.47
CA GLN A 237 -15.90 -26.70 0.06
C GLN A 237 -17.38 -26.99 0.29
N HIS A 238 -18.08 -27.38 -0.75
CA HIS A 238 -19.48 -27.81 -0.68
C HIS A 238 -19.57 -29.30 -0.99
N GLN A 239 -20.18 -30.07 -0.10
CA GLN A 239 -20.49 -31.50 -0.36
C GLN A 239 -21.68 -31.64 -1.31
N LEU A 240 -22.67 -30.76 -1.20
CA LEU A 240 -23.76 -30.61 -2.15
C LEU A 240 -24.19 -29.15 -2.19
N PRO A 241 -23.88 -28.41 -3.28
CA PRO A 241 -24.25 -27.02 -3.36
C PRO A 241 -25.78 -26.84 -3.46
N GLU A 242 -26.27 -25.70 -2.98
CA GLU A 242 -27.65 -25.26 -3.17
C GLU A 242 -27.98 -25.15 -4.68
N LYS A 243 -29.25 -25.21 -5.07
CA LYS A 243 -29.67 -25.28 -6.48
C LYS A 243 -29.15 -24.13 -7.35
N ASP A 244 -29.09 -22.92 -6.81
CA ASP A 244 -28.57 -21.76 -7.48
C ASP A 244 -27.05 -21.87 -7.78
N ILE A 245 -26.32 -22.52 -6.90
CA ILE A 245 -24.89 -22.83 -7.05
C ILE A 245 -24.70 -23.93 -8.09
N GLN A 246 -25.58 -24.96 -8.09
CA GLN A 246 -25.57 -26.02 -9.11
C GLN A 246 -25.78 -25.43 -10.52
N GLU A 247 -26.72 -24.49 -10.68
CA GLU A 247 -26.98 -23.81 -11.95
C GLU A 247 -25.77 -22.98 -12.40
N GLN A 248 -25.14 -22.25 -11.49
CA GLN A 248 -23.92 -21.47 -11.83
C GLN A 248 -22.77 -22.38 -12.23
N PHE A 249 -22.56 -23.48 -11.51
CA PHE A 249 -21.53 -24.48 -11.80
C PHE A 249 -21.77 -25.10 -13.18
N THR A 250 -23.01 -25.55 -13.44
CA THR A 250 -23.41 -26.11 -14.73
C THR A 250 -23.11 -25.13 -15.86
N ASN A 251 -23.52 -23.88 -15.73
CA ASN A 251 -23.25 -22.82 -16.72
C ASN A 251 -21.76 -22.60 -16.99
N ILE A 252 -20.93 -22.63 -15.94
CA ILE A 252 -19.45 -22.47 -16.09
C ILE A 252 -18.88 -23.66 -16.85
N ILE A 253 -19.22 -24.88 -16.45
CA ILE A 253 -18.69 -26.11 -17.06
C ILE A 253 -19.14 -26.21 -18.52
N GLU A 254 -20.43 -26.03 -18.81
CA GLU A 254 -20.95 -26.12 -20.18
C GLU A 254 -20.35 -25.07 -21.10
N LYS A 255 -20.16 -23.84 -20.62
CA LYS A 255 -19.47 -22.79 -21.40
C LYS A 255 -18.00 -23.06 -21.61
N SER A 256 -17.30 -23.61 -20.61
CA SER A 256 -15.86 -23.86 -20.67
C SER A 256 -15.48 -25.04 -21.52
N PHE A 257 -16.29 -26.09 -21.52
CA PHE A 257 -16.00 -27.36 -22.21
C PHE A 257 -16.85 -27.58 -23.45
N GLY A 258 -17.83 -26.71 -23.73
CA GLY A 258 -18.65 -26.77 -24.95
C GLY A 258 -19.62 -27.97 -25.00
N GLY A 259 -19.91 -28.59 -23.87
CA GLY A 259 -20.80 -29.76 -23.76
C GLY A 259 -21.78 -29.61 -22.60
N LYS A 260 -22.86 -30.36 -22.62
CA LYS A 260 -23.80 -30.40 -21.49
C LYS A 260 -23.26 -31.26 -20.35
N LEU A 261 -23.50 -30.81 -19.12
CA LEU A 261 -23.27 -31.61 -17.94
C LEU A 261 -24.25 -32.80 -17.94
N ILE A 262 -23.81 -33.98 -17.49
CA ILE A 262 -24.69 -35.16 -17.41
C ILE A 262 -25.77 -34.94 -16.34
N ASP A 263 -26.99 -35.42 -16.59
CA ASP A 263 -28.18 -35.13 -15.79
C ASP A 263 -28.07 -35.60 -14.33
N ASP A 264 -27.26 -36.60 -14.06
CA ASP A 264 -27.06 -37.20 -12.72
C ASP A 264 -25.75 -36.72 -12.01
N PHE A 265 -25.10 -35.71 -12.54
CA PHE A 265 -23.81 -35.23 -12.00
C PHE A 265 -23.86 -34.88 -10.52
N PHE A 266 -24.97 -34.33 -10.04
CA PHE A 266 -25.15 -33.96 -8.64
C PHE A 266 -25.88 -35.05 -7.80
N GLU A 267 -26.21 -36.20 -8.37
CA GLU A 267 -26.98 -37.26 -7.65
C GLU A 267 -26.13 -38.14 -6.74
N ASN A 268 -24.80 -38.16 -6.94
CA ASN A 268 -23.85 -38.93 -6.11
C ASN A 268 -22.97 -38.05 -5.26
N PRO A 269 -23.44 -37.52 -4.12
CA PRO A 269 -22.72 -36.58 -3.28
C PRO A 269 -21.44 -37.12 -2.63
N ASN A 270 -21.26 -38.44 -2.56
CA ASN A 270 -20.09 -39.05 -1.92
C ASN A 270 -18.81 -39.03 -2.78
N ASP A 271 -18.95 -38.74 -4.08
CA ASP A 271 -17.85 -38.74 -5.04
C ASP A 271 -17.52 -37.30 -5.54
N LEU A 272 -18.19 -36.27 -4.98
CA LEU A 272 -18.08 -34.89 -5.45
C LEU A 272 -17.61 -33.94 -4.35
N ASP A 273 -16.38 -33.49 -4.49
CA ASP A 273 -15.84 -32.34 -3.75
C ASP A 273 -15.87 -31.10 -4.66
N ILE A 274 -16.82 -30.20 -4.42
CA ILE A 274 -16.93 -28.94 -5.17
C ILE A 274 -16.27 -27.82 -4.36
N PHE A 275 -15.18 -27.29 -4.91
CA PHE A 275 -14.50 -26.12 -4.35
C PHE A 275 -14.92 -24.87 -5.10
N MET A 276 -15.59 -23.96 -4.42
CA MET A 276 -16.01 -22.68 -4.99
C MET A 276 -15.24 -21.52 -4.37
N THR A 277 -14.79 -20.63 -5.23
CA THR A 277 -14.24 -19.35 -4.80
C THR A 277 -15.31 -18.27 -4.88
N THR A 278 -15.60 -17.62 -3.76
CA THR A 278 -16.48 -16.45 -3.74
C THR A 278 -15.66 -15.19 -3.58
N CYS A 279 -15.88 -14.23 -4.47
CA CYS A 279 -15.39 -12.87 -4.31
C CYS A 279 -16.39 -12.14 -3.41
N LYS A 280 -16.02 -11.89 -2.15
CA LYS A 280 -16.81 -11.02 -1.27
C LYS A 280 -16.56 -9.56 -1.58
#